data_e1d57f96b66597abe47c64cda5bc278b
#
_entry.id   e1d57f96b66597abe47c64cda5bc278b
#
_cell.length_a   1.000
_cell.length_b   1.000
_cell.length_c   1.000
_cell.angle_alpha   90.00
_cell.angle_beta   90.00
_cell.angle_gamma   90.00
#
_symmetry.space_group_name_H-M   'P 1'
#
loop_
_entity.id
_entity.type
_entity.pdbx_description
1 polymer ?
#
loop_
_entity_poly.entity_id
_entity_poly.type
_entity_poly.pdbx_seq_one_letter_code
_entity_poly.pdbx_strand_id
1 'polypeptide(L)'
;MKIISDIQELRDHLRGQNRASFVPTMGNLHEGHLSLMRLARQHGDPVVASIFVNRLQFGPNEDFDSYPRTMQADIEKLEKEGVYILFAPTERDLYPQPQEYRVDPPQQLGDILEGEFRPGFFRGVCTVVLKLFSCVQPKVAVFGKKDYQQLMIIRQMAKQFALPVDIVPGETIRADDGLALSSRNGYLSAEERAEAPELQRALKEVRERVLQLANRNSQSISEIEKAAVASLAARGWKPDYIAIRQQSDLAPASNESLQANEPLVILTAAKLGKTRLIDNLEI
;
A
#
# COMPACT_ATOMS: atom_id res chain seq x y z
N MET A 1 -24.48 9.07 -0.24
CA MET A 1 -23.09 9.56 -0.48
C MET A 1 -23.10 10.68 -1.52
N LYS A 2 -22.26 11.72 -1.39
CA LYS A 2 -22.05 12.72 -2.47
C LYS A 2 -20.86 12.32 -3.32
N ILE A 3 -20.96 12.50 -4.63
CA ILE A 3 -19.86 12.28 -5.57
C ILE A 3 -19.42 13.65 -6.07
N ILE A 4 -18.17 14.01 -5.86
CA ILE A 4 -17.62 15.33 -6.14
C ILE A 4 -16.33 15.16 -6.95
N SER A 5 -16.18 15.92 -8.03
CA SER A 5 -14.95 15.97 -8.83
C SER A 5 -14.21 17.31 -8.70
N ASP A 6 -14.93 18.38 -8.41
CA ASP A 6 -14.36 19.71 -8.26
C ASP A 6 -13.76 19.94 -6.88
N ILE A 7 -12.55 20.52 -6.85
CA ILE A 7 -11.81 20.76 -5.59
C ILE A 7 -12.47 21.81 -4.72
N GLN A 8 -13.04 22.87 -5.35
CA GLN A 8 -13.66 23.95 -4.58
C GLN A 8 -14.98 23.47 -3.98
N GLU A 9 -15.78 22.72 -4.72
CA GLU A 9 -17.01 22.08 -4.22
C GLU A 9 -16.70 21.15 -3.05
N LEU A 10 -15.63 20.33 -3.15
CA LEU A 10 -15.18 19.46 -2.08
C LEU A 10 -14.87 20.24 -0.81
N ARG A 11 -14.08 21.33 -0.92
CA ARG A 11 -13.71 22.19 0.22
C ARG A 11 -14.94 22.89 0.83
N ASP A 12 -15.91 23.30 0.02
CA ASP A 12 -17.11 23.95 0.51
C ASP A 12 -17.97 22.98 1.32
N HIS A 13 -18.06 21.70 0.89
CA HIS A 13 -18.76 20.66 1.65
C HIS A 13 -18.04 20.23 2.93
N LEU A 14 -16.70 20.32 2.96
CA LEU A 14 -15.90 19.97 4.12
C LEU A 14 -15.65 21.16 5.07
N ARG A 15 -16.11 22.36 4.70
CA ARG A 15 -15.94 23.56 5.54
C ARG A 15 -16.55 23.36 6.92
N GLY A 16 -15.71 23.52 7.94
CA GLY A 16 -16.11 23.29 9.33
C GLY A 16 -16.06 21.85 9.82
N GLN A 17 -15.74 20.89 8.94
CA GLN A 17 -15.59 19.46 9.29
C GLN A 17 -14.19 19.17 9.83
N ASN A 18 -13.93 19.55 11.06
CA ASN A 18 -12.56 19.49 11.65
C ASN A 18 -12.09 18.07 12.00
N ARG A 19 -12.91 17.06 11.79
CA ARG A 19 -12.64 15.66 12.14
C ARG A 19 -12.77 14.71 10.97
N ALA A 20 -12.78 15.21 9.74
CA ALA A 20 -12.88 14.38 8.55
C ALA A 20 -11.75 13.33 8.53
N SER A 21 -12.12 12.08 8.24
CA SER A 21 -11.21 10.99 7.96
C SER A 21 -11.18 10.68 6.47
N PHE A 22 -10.05 10.24 5.96
CA PHE A 22 -9.80 10.08 4.53
C PHE A 22 -9.19 8.73 4.17
N VAL A 23 -9.68 8.10 3.11
CA VAL A 23 -9.12 6.88 2.54
C VAL A 23 -8.88 7.08 1.04
N PRO A 24 -7.63 7.35 0.61
CA PRO A 24 -7.31 7.45 -0.80
C PRO A 24 -7.25 6.07 -1.45
N THR A 25 -7.87 5.93 -2.62
CA THR A 25 -7.85 4.69 -3.41
C THR A 25 -7.72 4.98 -4.91
N MET A 26 -7.44 3.94 -5.68
CA MET A 26 -7.48 3.98 -7.14
C MET A 26 -8.73 3.30 -7.74
N GLY A 27 -9.70 2.92 -6.91
CA GLY A 27 -10.89 2.17 -7.33
C GLY A 27 -10.65 0.66 -7.40
N ASN A 28 -11.59 -0.06 -8.05
CA ASN A 28 -11.70 -1.51 -8.04
C ASN A 28 -11.66 -2.07 -6.61
N LEU A 29 -12.59 -1.54 -5.81
CA LEU A 29 -12.61 -1.75 -4.37
C LEU A 29 -12.93 -3.21 -4.02
N HIS A 30 -12.23 -3.72 -3.03
CA HIS A 30 -12.42 -5.04 -2.43
C HIS A 30 -12.49 -4.90 -0.91
N GLU A 31 -12.76 -5.98 -0.20
CA GLU A 31 -12.94 -5.99 1.26
C GLU A 31 -11.77 -5.33 2.02
N GLY A 32 -10.54 -5.45 1.50
CA GLY A 32 -9.39 -4.74 2.05
C GLY A 32 -9.54 -3.21 2.06
N HIS A 33 -10.15 -2.62 1.02
CA HIS A 33 -10.44 -1.19 1.00
C HIS A 33 -11.63 -0.84 1.91
N LEU A 34 -12.68 -1.69 1.93
CA LEU A 34 -13.87 -1.46 2.77
C LEU A 34 -13.53 -1.51 4.25
N SER A 35 -12.61 -2.39 4.67
CA SER A 35 -12.11 -2.42 6.04
C SER A 35 -11.43 -1.12 6.45
N LEU A 36 -10.72 -0.44 5.51
CA LEU A 36 -10.12 0.88 5.76
C LEU A 36 -11.19 1.97 5.95
N MET A 37 -12.33 1.90 5.22
CA MET A 37 -13.45 2.83 5.41
C MET A 37 -14.07 2.68 6.81
N ARG A 38 -14.25 1.42 7.26
CA ARG A 38 -14.74 1.13 8.62
C ARG A 38 -13.77 1.62 9.69
N LEU A 39 -12.47 1.41 9.49
CA LEU A 39 -11.44 1.90 10.39
C LEU A 39 -11.42 3.44 10.39
N ALA A 40 -11.51 4.09 9.24
CA ALA A 40 -11.54 5.55 9.14
C ALA A 40 -12.67 6.16 9.96
N ARG A 41 -13.86 5.55 9.96
CA ARG A 41 -15.03 5.99 10.76
C ARG A 41 -14.76 5.95 12.26
N GLN A 42 -13.93 5.04 12.74
CA GLN A 42 -13.58 4.96 14.17
C GLN A 42 -12.68 6.13 14.60
N HIS A 43 -11.96 6.74 13.65
CA HIS A 43 -11.00 7.81 13.91
C HIS A 43 -11.52 9.21 13.57
N GLY A 44 -12.53 9.32 12.70
CA GLY A 44 -13.07 10.62 12.30
C GLY A 44 -14.36 10.54 11.48
N ASP A 45 -15.12 11.63 11.49
CA ASP A 45 -16.36 11.81 10.76
C ASP A 45 -16.41 13.25 10.22
N PRO A 46 -16.81 13.48 8.96
CA PRO A 46 -17.25 12.52 7.95
C PRO A 46 -16.13 11.68 7.35
N VAL A 47 -16.48 10.48 6.85
CA VAL A 47 -15.57 9.65 6.06
C VAL A 47 -15.58 10.13 4.61
N VAL A 48 -14.41 10.46 4.10
CA VAL A 48 -14.17 10.81 2.69
C VAL A 48 -13.33 9.71 2.05
N ALA A 49 -13.76 9.22 0.91
CA ALA A 49 -12.95 8.34 0.06
C ALA A 49 -12.54 9.08 -1.22
N SER A 50 -11.42 8.71 -1.83
CA SER A 50 -11.16 9.10 -3.21
C SER A 50 -11.00 7.91 -4.13
N ILE A 51 -11.37 8.08 -5.40
CA ILE A 51 -11.03 7.17 -6.49
C ILE A 51 -10.33 7.99 -7.57
N PHE A 52 -9.01 7.78 -7.67
CA PHE A 52 -8.18 8.46 -8.66
C PHE A 52 -7.02 7.55 -9.10
N VAL A 53 -7.03 7.12 -10.36
CA VAL A 53 -5.91 6.34 -10.95
C VAL A 53 -4.83 7.33 -11.36
N ASN A 54 -3.76 7.40 -10.58
CA ASN A 54 -2.71 8.41 -10.71
C ASN A 54 -1.64 7.98 -11.73
N ARG A 55 -1.62 8.59 -12.90
CA ARG A 55 -0.62 8.30 -13.95
C ARG A 55 0.82 8.46 -13.46
N LEU A 56 1.10 9.40 -12.56
CA LEU A 56 2.47 9.70 -12.10
C LEU A 56 3.16 8.56 -11.35
N GLN A 57 2.40 7.56 -10.88
CA GLN A 57 2.93 6.41 -10.16
C GLN A 57 3.03 5.14 -11.01
N PHE A 58 2.76 5.23 -12.29
CA PHE A 58 2.89 4.10 -13.21
C PHE A 58 4.11 4.28 -14.11
N GLY A 59 4.93 3.26 -14.21
CA GLY A 59 6.00 3.19 -15.18
C GLY A 59 5.48 2.95 -16.60
N PRO A 60 6.32 3.14 -17.62
CA PRO A 60 5.90 3.05 -19.02
C PRO A 60 5.38 1.65 -19.45
N ASN A 61 5.74 0.61 -18.71
CA ASN A 61 5.34 -0.79 -18.99
C ASN A 61 4.39 -1.35 -17.91
N GLU A 62 3.80 -0.50 -17.08
CA GLU A 62 2.84 -0.91 -16.06
C GLU A 62 1.39 -0.81 -16.55
N ASP A 63 0.47 -1.33 -15.76
CA ASP A 63 -0.93 -1.58 -16.09
C ASP A 63 -1.84 -0.33 -16.02
N PHE A 64 -1.32 0.89 -16.25
CA PHE A 64 -2.12 2.12 -16.15
C PHE A 64 -3.36 2.11 -17.07
N ASP A 65 -3.18 1.74 -18.34
CA ASP A 65 -4.29 1.77 -19.32
C ASP A 65 -5.27 0.62 -19.11
N SER A 66 -4.81 -0.52 -18.60
CA SER A 66 -5.60 -1.71 -18.27
C SER A 66 -6.02 -1.78 -16.80
N TYR A 67 -5.65 -0.80 -15.98
CA TYR A 67 -6.04 -0.78 -14.56
C TYR A 67 -7.57 -0.77 -14.43
N PRO A 68 -8.16 -1.67 -13.62
CA PRO A 68 -9.62 -1.82 -13.56
C PRO A 68 -10.32 -0.55 -13.10
N ARG A 69 -11.31 -0.12 -13.87
CA ARG A 69 -12.15 1.06 -13.59
C ARG A 69 -13.59 0.59 -13.40
N THR A 70 -14.02 0.44 -12.17
CA THR A 70 -15.31 -0.16 -11.77
C THR A 70 -16.17 0.83 -10.99
N MET A 71 -16.20 2.10 -11.44
CA MET A 71 -16.79 3.24 -10.71
C MET A 71 -18.18 2.95 -10.14
N GLN A 72 -19.12 2.39 -10.92
CA GLN A 72 -20.48 2.15 -10.44
C GLN A 72 -20.50 1.12 -9.30
N ALA A 73 -19.79 0.00 -9.45
CA ALA A 73 -19.71 -1.02 -8.40
C ALA A 73 -18.98 -0.50 -7.14
N ASP A 74 -18.01 0.39 -7.33
CA ASP A 74 -17.27 1.01 -6.21
C ASP A 74 -18.18 2.00 -5.45
N ILE A 75 -18.99 2.79 -6.14
CA ILE A 75 -20.00 3.69 -5.56
C ILE A 75 -20.95 2.90 -4.65
N GLU A 76 -21.52 1.79 -5.16
CA GLU A 76 -22.45 0.95 -4.39
C GLU A 76 -21.83 0.38 -3.10
N LYS A 77 -20.54 -0.01 -3.18
CA LYS A 77 -19.81 -0.48 -2.02
C LYS A 77 -19.57 0.63 -0.99
N LEU A 78 -19.13 1.80 -1.45
CA LEU A 78 -18.88 2.96 -0.58
C LEU A 78 -20.16 3.49 0.09
N GLU A 79 -21.30 3.47 -0.62
CA GLU A 79 -22.60 3.82 -0.05
C GLU A 79 -23.04 2.87 1.07
N LYS A 80 -22.85 1.56 0.86
CA LYS A 80 -23.12 0.54 1.89
C LYS A 80 -22.24 0.72 3.13
N GLU A 81 -20.99 1.13 2.94
CA GLU A 81 -20.09 1.47 4.05
C GLU A 81 -20.40 2.84 4.68
N GLY A 82 -21.38 3.60 4.13
CA GLY A 82 -21.81 4.90 4.65
C GLY A 82 -20.73 5.98 4.51
N VAL A 83 -19.90 5.91 3.47
CA VAL A 83 -18.99 6.99 3.10
C VAL A 83 -19.81 8.24 2.78
N TYR A 84 -19.38 9.38 3.31
CA TYR A 84 -20.12 10.65 3.16
C TYR A 84 -19.85 11.31 1.81
N ILE A 85 -18.56 11.42 1.42
CA ILE A 85 -18.13 11.97 0.14
C ILE A 85 -17.21 10.96 -0.58
N LEU A 86 -17.49 10.73 -1.86
CA LEU A 86 -16.53 10.19 -2.82
C LEU A 86 -15.95 11.34 -3.63
N PHE A 87 -14.67 11.63 -3.44
CA PHE A 87 -13.91 12.53 -4.28
C PHE A 87 -13.37 11.76 -5.49
N ALA A 88 -13.93 12.00 -6.67
CA ALA A 88 -13.59 11.31 -7.91
C ALA A 88 -13.18 12.31 -9.00
N PRO A 89 -12.04 13.01 -8.83
CA PRO A 89 -11.56 13.98 -9.82
C PRO A 89 -11.11 13.27 -11.10
N THR A 90 -11.25 13.94 -12.23
CA THR A 90 -10.53 13.57 -13.45
C THR A 90 -9.08 13.99 -13.37
N GLU A 91 -8.26 13.53 -14.32
CA GLU A 91 -6.87 13.97 -14.41
C GLU A 91 -6.75 15.49 -14.59
N ARG A 92 -7.70 16.11 -15.34
CA ARG A 92 -7.75 17.56 -15.52
C ARG A 92 -8.17 18.33 -14.28
N ASP A 93 -9.05 17.76 -13.46
CA ASP A 93 -9.47 18.39 -12.20
C ASP A 93 -8.31 18.40 -11.19
N LEU A 94 -7.59 17.29 -11.08
CA LEU A 94 -6.49 17.17 -10.14
C LEU A 94 -5.18 17.77 -10.68
N TYR A 95 -4.92 17.66 -11.99
CA TYR A 95 -3.75 18.19 -12.69
C TYR A 95 -4.17 19.09 -13.87
N PRO A 96 -4.66 20.32 -13.61
CA PRO A 96 -5.14 21.24 -14.66
C PRO A 96 -4.03 21.72 -15.60
N GLN A 97 -2.79 21.56 -15.18
CA GLN A 97 -1.57 21.77 -15.97
C GLN A 97 -0.56 20.65 -15.65
N PRO A 98 0.48 20.43 -16.47
CA PRO A 98 1.51 19.43 -16.19
C PRO A 98 2.05 19.59 -14.77
N GLN A 99 2.08 18.50 -13.99
CA GLN A 99 2.55 18.51 -12.61
C GLN A 99 4.07 18.53 -12.59
N GLU A 100 4.66 19.70 -12.52
CA GLU A 100 6.13 19.92 -12.50
C GLU A 100 6.70 19.82 -11.08
N TYR A 101 5.99 20.37 -10.09
CA TYR A 101 6.36 20.20 -8.69
C TYR A 101 6.16 18.74 -8.27
N ARG A 102 7.20 18.15 -7.71
CA ARG A 102 7.21 16.73 -7.27
C ARG A 102 7.61 16.64 -5.81
N VAL A 103 7.18 15.59 -5.15
CA VAL A 103 7.62 15.23 -3.81
C VAL A 103 8.46 13.96 -3.91
N ASP A 104 9.75 14.11 -3.66
CA ASP A 104 10.69 12.98 -3.67
C ASP A 104 10.87 12.45 -2.25
N PRO A 105 10.64 11.14 -2.00
CA PRO A 105 11.02 10.54 -0.75
C PRO A 105 12.56 10.44 -0.64
N PRO A 106 13.12 10.34 0.59
CA PRO A 106 14.54 10.07 0.77
C PRO A 106 14.95 8.79 0.03
N GLN A 107 16.10 8.79 -0.63
CA GLN A 107 16.60 7.65 -1.43
C GLN A 107 16.68 6.35 -0.61
N GLN A 108 17.11 6.44 0.65
CA GLN A 108 17.23 5.29 1.56
C GLN A 108 15.88 4.59 1.80
N LEU A 109 14.76 5.26 1.52
CA LEU A 109 13.43 4.70 1.69
C LEU A 109 12.67 4.57 0.36
N GLY A 110 12.93 5.44 -0.59
CA GLY A 110 12.23 5.53 -1.86
C GLY A 110 12.82 4.72 -3.00
N ASP A 111 14.14 4.41 -2.94
CA ASP A 111 14.86 3.74 -4.04
C ASP A 111 15.23 2.27 -3.69
N ILE A 112 14.69 1.73 -2.61
CA ILE A 112 14.86 0.32 -2.20
C ILE A 112 13.57 -0.46 -2.43
N LEU A 113 13.63 -1.80 -2.43
CA LEU A 113 12.46 -2.69 -2.50
C LEU A 113 11.55 -2.33 -3.69
N GLU A 114 10.29 -1.92 -3.43
CA GLU A 114 9.39 -1.49 -4.50
C GLU A 114 9.97 -0.37 -5.38
N GLY A 115 10.70 0.57 -4.78
CA GLY A 115 11.29 1.69 -5.50
C GLY A 115 12.45 1.29 -6.41
N GLU A 116 13.22 0.26 -6.06
CA GLU A 116 14.26 -0.32 -6.90
C GLU A 116 13.68 -0.94 -8.18
N PHE A 117 12.59 -1.69 -8.05
CA PHE A 117 11.92 -2.37 -9.18
C PHE A 117 10.94 -1.47 -9.94
N ARG A 118 10.54 -0.34 -9.36
CA ARG A 118 9.62 0.64 -9.93
C ARG A 118 10.17 2.07 -9.79
N PRO A 119 11.21 2.44 -10.51
CA PRO A 119 11.84 3.77 -10.40
C PRO A 119 10.82 4.90 -10.59
N GLY A 120 10.79 5.87 -9.65
CA GLY A 120 9.87 6.99 -9.66
C GLY A 120 8.47 6.70 -9.10
N PHE A 121 8.14 5.46 -8.77
CA PHE A 121 6.84 5.08 -8.21
C PHE A 121 6.49 5.90 -6.97
N PHE A 122 7.37 5.94 -5.98
CA PHE A 122 7.10 6.67 -4.73
C PHE A 122 7.11 8.18 -4.88
N ARG A 123 7.84 8.74 -5.83
CA ARG A 123 7.70 10.16 -6.23
C ARG A 123 6.26 10.44 -6.69
N GLY A 124 5.71 9.57 -7.54
CA GLY A 124 4.33 9.67 -7.99
C GLY A 124 3.33 9.57 -6.84
N VAL A 125 3.52 8.60 -5.94
CA VAL A 125 2.67 8.40 -4.75
C VAL A 125 2.73 9.60 -3.80
N CYS A 126 3.91 10.05 -3.41
CA CYS A 126 4.06 11.21 -2.51
C CYS A 126 3.42 12.46 -3.09
N THR A 127 3.61 12.69 -4.40
CA THR A 127 3.04 13.86 -5.08
C THR A 127 1.51 13.84 -5.07
N VAL A 128 0.88 12.71 -5.41
CA VAL A 128 -0.59 12.63 -5.43
C VAL A 128 -1.17 12.65 -4.02
N VAL A 129 -0.56 11.95 -3.05
CA VAL A 129 -1.07 11.91 -1.68
C VAL A 129 -0.99 13.29 -1.03
N LEU A 130 0.12 14.02 -1.18
CA LEU A 130 0.21 15.39 -0.69
C LEU A 130 -0.86 16.29 -1.33
N LYS A 131 -1.09 16.14 -2.63
CA LYS A 131 -2.13 16.89 -3.33
C LYS A 131 -3.54 16.55 -2.84
N LEU A 132 -3.84 15.28 -2.64
CA LEU A 132 -5.12 14.84 -2.08
C LEU A 132 -5.30 15.34 -0.64
N PHE A 133 -4.25 15.33 0.19
CA PHE A 133 -4.29 15.93 1.53
C PHE A 133 -4.59 17.42 1.47
N SER A 134 -3.99 18.15 0.50
CA SER A 134 -4.25 19.57 0.29
C SER A 134 -5.67 19.87 -0.20
N CYS A 135 -6.32 18.91 -0.90
CA CYS A 135 -7.71 19.03 -1.34
C CYS A 135 -8.69 18.76 -0.20
N VAL A 136 -8.53 17.62 0.49
CA VAL A 136 -9.46 17.10 1.52
C VAL A 136 -9.21 17.74 2.88
N GLN A 137 -7.96 18.04 3.21
CA GLN A 137 -7.52 18.55 4.52
C GLN A 137 -8.02 17.67 5.70
N PRO A 138 -7.77 16.35 5.65
CA PRO A 138 -8.30 15.44 6.65
C PRO A 138 -7.57 15.58 7.98
N LYS A 139 -8.27 15.27 9.10
CA LYS A 139 -7.62 15.11 10.40
C LYS A 139 -6.90 13.75 10.49
N VAL A 140 -7.48 12.73 9.87
CA VAL A 140 -6.94 11.36 9.84
C VAL A 140 -6.95 10.83 8.42
N ALA A 141 -5.90 10.12 8.01
CA ALA A 141 -5.87 9.37 6.76
C ALA A 141 -5.48 7.92 7.03
N VAL A 142 -6.22 6.97 6.42
CA VAL A 142 -6.03 5.54 6.66
C VAL A 142 -5.40 4.88 5.44
N PHE A 143 -4.33 4.12 5.67
CA PHE A 143 -3.60 3.39 4.64
C PHE A 143 -3.41 1.93 5.05
N GLY A 144 -3.51 1.00 4.10
CA GLY A 144 -3.33 -0.42 4.37
C GLY A 144 -1.86 -0.80 4.59
N LYS A 145 -1.59 -1.66 5.58
CA LYS A 145 -0.27 -2.27 5.82
C LYS A 145 0.20 -3.14 4.65
N LYS A 146 -0.71 -3.60 3.79
CA LYS A 146 -0.32 -4.40 2.61
C LYS A 146 0.74 -3.68 1.78
N ASP A 147 0.61 -2.39 1.56
CA ASP A 147 1.57 -1.54 0.87
C ASP A 147 2.51 -0.88 1.91
N TYR A 148 3.26 -1.72 2.63
CA TYR A 148 3.99 -1.37 3.85
C TYR A 148 4.99 -0.24 3.66
N GLN A 149 5.82 -0.32 2.63
CA GLN A 149 6.80 0.72 2.31
C GLN A 149 6.10 2.04 1.95
N GLN A 150 4.98 2.00 1.24
CA GLN A 150 4.15 3.18 0.95
C GLN A 150 3.63 3.82 2.23
N LEU A 151 3.10 3.03 3.16
CA LEU A 151 2.63 3.52 4.46
C LEU A 151 3.75 4.22 5.23
N MET A 152 4.94 3.64 5.26
CA MET A 152 6.13 4.23 5.91
C MET A 152 6.51 5.56 5.29
N ILE A 153 6.60 5.64 3.97
CA ILE A 153 6.93 6.85 3.22
C ILE A 153 5.92 7.96 3.49
N ILE A 154 4.61 7.64 3.46
CA ILE A 154 3.55 8.62 3.70
C ILE A 154 3.59 9.14 5.14
N ARG A 155 3.84 8.28 6.13
CA ARG A 155 4.03 8.70 7.52
C ARG A 155 5.20 9.66 7.68
N GLN A 156 6.34 9.34 7.09
CA GLN A 156 7.52 10.23 7.15
C GLN A 156 7.28 11.52 6.40
N MET A 157 6.63 11.49 5.24
CA MET A 157 6.23 12.68 4.50
C MET A 157 5.34 13.57 5.34
N ALA A 158 4.28 13.05 5.93
CA ALA A 158 3.37 13.82 6.77
C ALA A 158 4.11 14.49 7.95
N LYS A 159 5.00 13.73 8.60
CA LYS A 159 5.82 14.24 9.72
C LYS A 159 6.80 15.34 9.27
N GLN A 160 7.55 15.13 8.19
CA GLN A 160 8.59 16.07 7.75
C GLN A 160 8.01 17.35 7.15
N PHE A 161 6.85 17.28 6.50
CA PHE A 161 6.12 18.46 6.02
C PHE A 161 5.23 19.11 7.10
N ALA A 162 5.26 18.60 8.35
CA ALA A 162 4.41 19.09 9.44
C ALA A 162 2.92 19.13 9.05
N LEU A 163 2.44 18.14 8.28
CA LEU A 163 1.05 18.09 7.87
C LEU A 163 0.16 17.76 9.09
N PRO A 164 -0.95 18.47 9.29
CA PRO A 164 -1.84 18.26 10.43
C PRO A 164 -2.76 17.06 10.23
N VAL A 165 -2.20 15.91 9.82
CA VAL A 165 -2.91 14.66 9.53
C VAL A 165 -2.27 13.49 10.25
N ASP A 166 -3.08 12.70 10.96
CA ASP A 166 -2.66 11.47 11.60
C ASP A 166 -2.77 10.29 10.61
N ILE A 167 -1.68 9.55 10.39
CA ILE A 167 -1.65 8.41 9.46
C ILE A 167 -1.89 7.11 10.23
N VAL A 168 -3.06 6.52 10.03
CA VAL A 168 -3.51 5.29 10.71
C VAL A 168 -3.29 4.08 9.79
N PRO A 169 -2.61 3.02 10.29
CA PRO A 169 -2.43 1.77 9.53
C PRO A 169 -3.67 0.90 9.65
N GLY A 170 -4.14 0.35 8.53
CA GLY A 170 -5.15 -0.71 8.50
C GLY A 170 -4.51 -2.07 8.24
N GLU A 171 -4.99 -3.11 8.91
CA GLU A 171 -4.45 -4.46 8.75
C GLU A 171 -4.68 -5.02 7.33
N THR A 172 -3.79 -5.92 6.90
CA THR A 172 -3.91 -6.59 5.60
C THR A 172 -5.06 -7.62 5.66
N ILE A 173 -6.12 -7.37 4.90
CA ILE A 173 -7.23 -8.32 4.77
C ILE A 173 -6.85 -9.40 3.74
N ARG A 174 -7.15 -10.65 4.09
CA ARG A 174 -6.80 -11.83 3.31
C ARG A 174 -8.03 -12.66 2.96
N ALA A 175 -7.94 -13.42 1.88
CA ALA A 175 -8.86 -14.51 1.61
C ALA A 175 -8.66 -15.67 2.62
N ASP A 176 -9.62 -16.60 2.69
CA ASP A 176 -9.60 -17.73 3.65
C ASP A 176 -8.35 -18.61 3.50
N ASP A 177 -7.77 -18.67 2.31
CA ASP A 177 -6.52 -19.40 2.01
C ASP A 177 -5.25 -18.62 2.34
N GLY A 178 -5.38 -17.37 2.80
CA GLY A 178 -4.28 -16.51 3.23
C GLY A 178 -3.80 -15.49 2.20
N LEU A 179 -4.25 -15.57 0.94
CA LEU A 179 -3.85 -14.59 -0.08
C LEU A 179 -4.28 -13.18 0.32
N ALA A 180 -3.34 -12.23 0.35
CA ALA A 180 -3.64 -10.82 0.56
C ALA A 180 -4.56 -10.28 -0.55
N LEU A 181 -5.65 -9.59 -0.17
CA LEU A 181 -6.58 -9.03 -1.14
C LEU A 181 -5.92 -7.89 -1.92
N SER A 182 -6.08 -7.93 -3.23
CA SER A 182 -5.53 -6.95 -4.17
C SER A 182 -6.42 -6.83 -5.40
N SER A 183 -6.52 -5.62 -5.95
CA SER A 183 -7.19 -5.40 -7.24
C SER A 183 -6.57 -6.22 -8.37
N ARG A 184 -5.29 -6.58 -8.26
CA ARG A 184 -4.58 -7.41 -9.24
C ARG A 184 -4.86 -8.91 -9.11
N ASN A 185 -5.52 -9.38 -8.04
CA ASN A 185 -5.89 -10.79 -7.93
C ASN A 185 -6.85 -11.23 -9.04
N GLY A 186 -7.61 -10.30 -9.61
CA GLY A 186 -8.49 -10.55 -10.76
C GLY A 186 -7.76 -10.86 -12.08
N TYR A 187 -6.44 -10.65 -12.15
CA TYR A 187 -5.63 -10.99 -13.32
C TYR A 187 -5.13 -12.43 -13.34
N LEU A 188 -5.22 -13.12 -12.19
CA LEU A 188 -4.74 -14.48 -12.03
C LEU A 188 -5.63 -15.49 -12.77
N SER A 189 -5.05 -16.46 -13.49
CA SER A 189 -5.78 -17.63 -13.94
C SER A 189 -6.26 -18.47 -12.76
N ALA A 190 -7.10 -19.48 -12.98
CA ALA A 190 -7.55 -20.38 -11.93
C ALA A 190 -6.38 -21.11 -11.26
N GLU A 191 -5.42 -21.57 -12.05
CA GLU A 191 -4.21 -22.24 -11.59
C GLU A 191 -3.30 -21.27 -10.82
N GLU A 192 -3.09 -20.07 -11.34
CA GLU A 192 -2.31 -19.03 -10.66
C GLU A 192 -3.00 -18.61 -9.34
N ARG A 193 -4.35 -18.49 -9.33
CA ARG A 193 -5.10 -18.17 -8.11
C ARG A 193 -4.96 -19.26 -7.04
N ALA A 194 -4.92 -20.52 -7.42
CA ALA A 194 -4.71 -21.64 -6.50
C ALA A 194 -3.28 -21.65 -5.92
N GLU A 195 -2.27 -21.24 -6.71
CA GLU A 195 -0.88 -21.15 -6.30
C GLU A 195 -0.57 -19.87 -5.49
N ALA A 196 -1.30 -18.76 -5.71
CA ALA A 196 -1.00 -17.45 -5.13
C ALA A 196 -0.86 -17.41 -3.59
N PRO A 197 -1.57 -18.22 -2.78
CA PRO A 197 -1.39 -18.29 -1.32
C PRO A 197 0.01 -18.74 -0.86
N GLU A 198 0.80 -19.37 -1.73
CA GLU A 198 2.17 -19.78 -1.42
C GLU A 198 3.07 -18.59 -1.09
N LEU A 199 2.76 -17.40 -1.61
CA LEU A 199 3.50 -16.20 -1.25
C LEU A 199 3.43 -15.93 0.27
N GLN A 200 2.23 -16.01 0.86
CA GLN A 200 2.09 -15.85 2.31
C GLN A 200 2.70 -17.02 3.09
N ARG A 201 2.60 -18.26 2.58
CA ARG A 201 3.23 -19.42 3.24
C ARG A 201 4.73 -19.25 3.32
N ALA A 202 5.37 -18.78 2.23
CA ALA A 202 6.80 -18.47 2.23
C ALA A 202 7.16 -17.43 3.30
N LEU A 203 6.36 -16.37 3.49
CA LEU A 203 6.59 -15.39 4.55
C LEU A 203 6.48 -16.01 5.95
N LYS A 204 5.51 -16.90 6.18
CA LYS A 204 5.37 -17.61 7.46
C LYS A 204 6.58 -18.51 7.74
N GLU A 205 7.06 -19.24 6.73
CA GLU A 205 8.26 -20.07 6.86
C GLU A 205 9.51 -19.22 7.16
N VAL A 206 9.66 -18.08 6.49
CA VAL A 206 10.74 -17.12 6.79
C VAL A 206 10.64 -16.65 8.23
N ARG A 207 9.46 -16.24 8.69
CA ARG A 207 9.23 -15.81 10.07
C ARG A 207 9.64 -16.89 11.08
N GLU A 208 9.22 -18.13 10.86
CA GLU A 208 9.58 -19.25 11.75
C GLU A 208 11.09 -19.46 11.82
N ARG A 209 11.78 -19.40 10.68
CA ARG A 209 13.25 -19.50 10.63
C ARG A 209 13.93 -18.35 11.36
N VAL A 210 13.45 -17.12 11.17
CA VAL A 210 13.98 -15.93 11.87
C VAL A 210 13.81 -16.08 13.39
N LEU A 211 12.65 -16.51 13.87
CA LEU A 211 12.41 -16.74 15.29
C LEU A 211 13.27 -17.88 15.87
N GLN A 212 13.63 -18.88 15.05
CA GLN A 212 14.56 -19.93 15.44
C GLN A 212 16.01 -19.45 15.50
N LEU A 213 16.40 -18.49 14.64
CA LEU A 213 17.73 -17.88 14.66
C LEU A 213 18.05 -17.16 15.97
N ALA A 214 17.06 -16.48 16.54
CA ALA A 214 17.21 -15.79 17.83
C ALA A 214 17.69 -16.76 18.93
N ASN A 215 17.49 -18.07 18.74
CA ASN A 215 17.85 -19.13 19.67
C ASN A 215 19.06 -19.99 19.25
N ARG A 216 19.60 -19.85 18.02
CA ARG A 216 20.68 -20.70 17.48
C ARG A 216 21.52 -19.94 16.43
N ASN A 217 22.79 -19.74 16.71
CA ASN A 217 23.76 -18.98 15.89
C ASN A 217 24.23 -19.68 14.58
N SER A 218 23.38 -20.42 13.85
CA SER A 218 23.86 -21.28 12.76
C SER A 218 23.57 -20.78 11.33
N GLN A 219 22.74 -19.77 11.15
CA GLN A 219 22.42 -19.19 9.83
C GLN A 219 22.48 -17.66 9.89
N SER A 220 22.58 -17.00 8.73
CA SER A 220 22.42 -15.55 8.61
C SER A 220 21.05 -15.19 8.06
N ILE A 221 20.56 -13.99 8.34
CA ILE A 221 19.33 -13.43 7.74
C ILE A 221 19.38 -13.53 6.21
N SER A 222 20.52 -13.17 5.61
CA SER A 222 20.71 -13.24 4.15
C SER A 222 20.57 -14.65 3.57
N GLU A 223 20.99 -15.69 4.32
CA GLU A 223 20.81 -17.08 3.88
C GLU A 223 19.33 -17.49 3.90
N ILE A 224 18.55 -17.01 4.88
CA ILE A 224 17.10 -17.25 4.95
C ILE A 224 16.40 -16.58 3.77
N GLU A 225 16.72 -15.31 3.50
CA GLU A 225 16.16 -14.56 2.35
C GLU A 225 16.43 -15.28 1.02
N LYS A 226 17.70 -15.68 0.79
CA LYS A 226 18.11 -16.41 -0.42
C LYS A 226 17.41 -17.76 -0.57
N ALA A 227 17.29 -18.50 0.53
CA ALA A 227 16.60 -19.80 0.52
C ALA A 227 15.10 -19.64 0.21
N ALA A 228 14.44 -18.61 0.74
CA ALA A 228 13.03 -18.32 0.46
C ALA A 228 12.81 -17.90 -1.00
N VAL A 229 13.68 -17.04 -1.54
CA VAL A 229 13.67 -16.68 -2.97
C VAL A 229 13.82 -17.93 -3.85
N ALA A 230 14.79 -18.81 -3.55
CA ALA A 230 14.99 -20.04 -4.30
C ALA A 230 13.80 -21.00 -4.21
N SER A 231 13.15 -21.11 -3.04
CA SER A 231 11.96 -21.93 -2.84
C SER A 231 10.79 -21.47 -3.70
N LEU A 232 10.48 -20.16 -3.73
CA LEU A 232 9.44 -19.63 -4.62
C LEU A 232 9.80 -19.79 -6.09
N ALA A 233 11.07 -19.56 -6.46
CA ALA A 233 11.52 -19.73 -7.83
C ALA A 233 11.37 -21.18 -8.33
N ALA A 234 11.63 -22.17 -7.49
CA ALA A 234 11.45 -23.59 -7.80
C ALA A 234 9.97 -23.96 -8.06
N ARG A 235 9.01 -23.17 -7.57
CA ARG A 235 7.57 -23.30 -7.83
C ARG A 235 7.10 -22.55 -9.09
N GLY A 236 8.01 -21.95 -9.84
CA GLY A 236 7.69 -21.19 -11.06
C GLY A 236 7.41 -19.70 -10.86
N TRP A 237 7.57 -19.18 -9.64
CA TRP A 237 7.50 -17.74 -9.38
C TRP A 237 8.76 -17.03 -9.90
N LYS A 238 8.65 -15.73 -10.11
CA LYS A 238 9.79 -14.84 -10.36
C LYS A 238 9.87 -13.80 -9.24
N PRO A 239 10.52 -14.13 -8.12
CA PRO A 239 10.67 -13.19 -7.02
C PRO A 239 11.54 -12.01 -7.43
N ASP A 240 11.09 -10.79 -7.14
CA ASP A 240 11.92 -9.61 -7.22
C ASP A 240 12.77 -9.53 -5.94
N TYR A 241 12.13 -9.74 -4.78
CA TYR A 241 12.80 -9.83 -3.49
C TYR A 241 11.94 -10.57 -2.45
N ILE A 242 12.60 -11.14 -1.44
CA ILE A 242 12.10 -11.42 -0.10
C ILE A 242 13.13 -10.81 0.83
N ALA A 243 12.73 -9.81 1.64
CA ALA A 243 13.65 -9.01 2.43
C ALA A 243 13.15 -8.84 3.87
N ILE A 244 14.03 -9.04 4.83
CA ILE A 244 13.77 -8.85 6.26
C ILE A 244 14.32 -7.47 6.64
N ARG A 245 13.46 -6.60 7.14
CA ARG A 245 13.75 -5.19 7.39
C ARG A 245 13.34 -4.78 8.80
N GLN A 246 13.97 -3.74 9.33
CA GLN A 246 13.52 -3.08 10.55
C GLN A 246 12.20 -2.34 10.29
N GLN A 247 11.26 -2.41 11.22
CA GLN A 247 9.98 -1.70 11.06
C GLN A 247 10.12 -0.17 11.17
N SER A 248 11.21 0.32 11.79
CA SER A 248 11.43 1.73 12.04
C SER A 248 11.75 2.54 10.77
N ASP A 249 12.56 1.99 9.86
CA ASP A 249 13.15 2.71 8.73
C ASP A 249 13.37 1.87 7.47
N LEU A 250 13.00 0.58 7.51
CA LEU A 250 13.23 -0.42 6.47
C LEU A 250 14.73 -0.69 6.17
N ALA A 251 15.63 -0.34 7.07
CA ALA A 251 17.01 -0.77 6.98
C ALA A 251 17.09 -2.32 6.99
N PRO A 252 18.11 -2.93 6.33
CA PRO A 252 18.30 -4.37 6.38
C PRO A 252 18.41 -4.85 7.83
N ALA A 253 17.66 -5.90 8.17
CA ALA A 253 17.81 -6.54 9.47
C ALA A 253 19.17 -7.23 9.59
N SER A 254 19.75 -7.23 10.78
CA SER A 254 20.99 -7.92 11.12
C SER A 254 20.78 -8.91 12.26
N ASN A 255 21.77 -9.74 12.52
CA ASN A 255 21.72 -10.63 13.68
C ASN A 255 21.72 -9.84 15.00
N GLU A 256 22.32 -8.65 15.02
CA GLU A 256 22.29 -7.71 16.14
C GLU A 256 20.87 -7.16 16.38
N SER A 257 20.14 -6.81 15.31
CA SER A 257 18.74 -6.38 15.39
C SER A 257 17.84 -7.46 16.02
N LEU A 258 18.08 -8.73 15.67
CA LEU A 258 17.37 -9.87 16.26
C LEU A 258 17.69 -10.03 17.75
N GLN A 259 18.96 -9.91 18.14
CA GLN A 259 19.40 -10.01 19.55
C GLN A 259 18.85 -8.85 20.40
N ALA A 260 18.69 -7.68 19.79
CA ALA A 260 18.10 -6.50 20.43
C ALA A 260 16.57 -6.55 20.50
N ASN A 261 15.92 -7.59 19.97
CA ASN A 261 14.46 -7.71 19.83
C ASN A 261 13.84 -6.49 19.10
N GLU A 262 14.53 -5.95 18.10
CA GLU A 262 13.95 -4.88 17.27
C GLU A 262 12.78 -5.41 16.46
N PRO A 263 11.67 -4.66 16.37
CA PRO A 263 10.53 -5.05 15.54
C PRO A 263 10.94 -5.16 14.05
N LEU A 264 10.70 -6.32 13.46
CA LEU A 264 11.06 -6.62 12.08
C LEU A 264 9.82 -6.82 11.22
N VAL A 265 10.00 -6.69 9.93
CA VAL A 265 8.99 -7.00 8.91
C VAL A 265 9.63 -7.72 7.74
N ILE A 266 8.98 -8.76 7.26
CA ILE A 266 9.33 -9.44 6.01
C ILE A 266 8.51 -8.79 4.91
N LEU A 267 9.16 -8.33 3.84
CA LEU A 267 8.49 -7.77 2.67
C LEU A 267 8.85 -8.61 1.44
N THR A 268 7.88 -8.78 0.55
CA THR A 268 8.10 -9.52 -0.69
C THR A 268 7.37 -8.91 -1.87
N ALA A 269 7.98 -9.06 -3.05
CA ALA A 269 7.34 -8.90 -4.33
C ALA A 269 7.77 -10.04 -5.25
N ALA A 270 6.81 -10.66 -5.90
CA ALA A 270 7.07 -11.75 -6.85
C ALA A 270 6.03 -11.77 -7.95
N LYS A 271 6.43 -12.16 -9.16
CA LYS A 271 5.53 -12.39 -10.29
C LYS A 271 5.13 -13.86 -10.34
N LEU A 272 3.82 -14.08 -10.45
CA LEU A 272 3.21 -15.37 -10.80
C LEU A 272 2.58 -15.20 -12.20
N GLY A 273 3.11 -15.91 -13.19
CA GLY A 273 2.79 -15.62 -14.57
C GLY A 273 3.11 -14.18 -14.97
N LYS A 274 2.08 -13.41 -15.33
CA LYS A 274 2.19 -11.99 -15.67
C LYS A 274 1.87 -11.06 -14.50
N THR A 275 1.26 -11.58 -13.43
CA THR A 275 0.77 -10.79 -12.30
C THR A 275 1.84 -10.63 -11.23
N ARG A 276 2.18 -9.40 -10.89
CA ARG A 276 3.08 -9.07 -9.78
C ARG A 276 2.28 -8.91 -8.51
N LEU A 277 2.58 -9.73 -7.52
CA LEU A 277 1.97 -9.72 -6.20
C LEU A 277 2.97 -9.21 -5.16
N ILE A 278 2.47 -8.50 -4.17
CA ILE A 278 3.22 -8.07 -2.98
C ILE A 278 2.54 -8.57 -1.72
N ASP A 279 3.33 -8.85 -0.72
CA ASP A 279 2.84 -9.18 0.61
C ASP A 279 3.88 -8.81 1.68
N ASN A 280 3.48 -8.82 2.94
CA ASN A 280 4.37 -8.62 4.08
C ASN A 280 3.86 -9.33 5.32
N LEU A 281 4.78 -9.50 6.29
CA LEU A 281 4.48 -10.09 7.58
C LEU A 281 5.39 -9.47 8.66
N GLU A 282 4.79 -8.86 9.68
CA GLU A 282 5.51 -8.34 10.86
C GLU A 282 5.99 -9.50 11.76
N ILE A 283 7.17 -9.31 12.37
CA ILE A 283 7.82 -10.25 13.30
C ILE A 283 8.01 -9.56 14.65
#